data_eaab0bffb00eb6c00360652425705c9b
#
_entry.id   eaab0bffb00eb6c00360652425705c9b
#
_cell.length_a   1.000
_cell.length_b   1.000
_cell.length_c   1.000
_cell.angle_alpha   90.00
_cell.angle_beta   90.00
_cell.angle_gamma   90.00
#
_symmetry.space_group_name_H-M   'P 1'
#
loop_
_entity.id
_entity.type
_entity.pdbx_description
1 polymer ?
#
loop_
_entity_poly.entity_id
_entity_poly.type
_entity_poly.pdbx_seq_one_letter_code
_entity_poly.pdbx_strand_id
1 'polypeptide(L)'
;MKRIVLFLATNMAILLVLSVTMRILGVEPYLTAQGLNLTSLLIFAAVMGFGGSLISLAISKWMAKKSMGVQVIESPSNSTEFWLVETVKKYADDAGIGMPEVGIFPSPEVNAFATGMNKNNALVAVSAGLLNTMTRQEAEAVIGHEIAHVANGDMVTLALIQGVVNTFVMFLSRVIGHTVDRVVFKNEEGHGPAFWVTMIVAELVLGILASIIVMWFSRQREFRADRGGASLAGKGAMIAALERLNSLHPAPLPEKMAAFGITGGGASGLKRLFMTHPPLEERIAALKAVRD
;
A
#
# COMPACT_ATOMS: atom_id res chain seq x y z
N MET A 1 -17.95 -1.73 -5.99
CA MET A 1 -18.07 -1.28 -7.38
C MET A 1 -18.04 0.23 -7.53
N LYS A 2 -18.87 1.04 -6.84
CA LYS A 2 -18.85 2.52 -6.98
C LYS A 2 -17.47 3.16 -6.76
N ARG A 3 -16.68 2.69 -5.78
CA ARG A 3 -15.34 3.23 -5.48
C ARG A 3 -14.34 2.95 -6.61
N ILE A 4 -14.35 1.75 -7.20
CA ILE A 4 -13.49 1.37 -8.32
C ILE A 4 -13.85 2.20 -9.56
N VAL A 5 -15.16 2.33 -9.85
CA VAL A 5 -15.64 3.16 -10.96
C VAL A 5 -15.23 4.62 -10.77
N LEU A 6 -15.45 5.19 -9.59
CA LEU A 6 -15.05 6.57 -9.27
C LEU A 6 -13.54 6.75 -9.40
N PHE A 7 -12.76 5.78 -8.89
CA PHE A 7 -11.30 5.81 -9.00
C PHE A 7 -10.85 5.76 -10.47
N LEU A 8 -11.36 4.82 -11.26
CA LEU A 8 -11.04 4.73 -12.69
C LEU A 8 -11.47 6.00 -13.45
N ALA A 9 -12.67 6.52 -13.16
CA ALA A 9 -13.15 7.76 -13.77
C ALA A 9 -12.26 8.96 -13.41
N THR A 10 -11.85 9.08 -12.15
CA THR A 10 -10.92 10.14 -11.70
C THR A 10 -9.57 10.02 -12.40
N ASN A 11 -9.03 8.81 -12.52
CA ASN A 11 -7.75 8.59 -13.21
C ASN A 11 -7.84 8.85 -14.70
N MET A 12 -8.91 8.41 -15.36
CA MET A 12 -9.17 8.76 -16.75
C MET A 12 -9.28 10.27 -16.95
N ALA A 13 -9.95 10.98 -16.02
CA ALA A 13 -10.04 12.43 -16.04
C ALA A 13 -8.65 13.09 -15.87
N ILE A 14 -7.80 12.59 -14.97
CA ILE A 14 -6.43 13.09 -14.78
C ILE A 14 -5.60 12.87 -16.05
N LEU A 15 -5.64 11.69 -16.65
CA LEU A 15 -4.94 11.40 -17.90
C LEU A 15 -5.41 12.31 -19.04
N LEU A 16 -6.72 12.54 -19.13
CA LEU A 16 -7.31 13.44 -20.12
C LEU A 16 -6.84 14.89 -19.89
N VAL A 17 -6.88 15.37 -18.65
CA VAL A 17 -6.40 16.70 -18.28
C VAL A 17 -4.92 16.86 -18.63
N LEU A 18 -4.08 15.86 -18.31
CA LEU A 18 -2.66 15.85 -18.65
C LEU A 18 -2.47 15.95 -20.19
N SER A 19 -3.14 15.10 -20.95
CA SER A 19 -3.07 15.10 -22.41
C SER A 19 -3.50 16.44 -23.01
N VAL A 20 -4.66 16.97 -22.57
CA VAL A 20 -5.16 18.29 -23.01
C VAL A 20 -4.19 19.40 -22.65
N THR A 21 -3.66 19.40 -21.43
CA THR A 21 -2.68 20.40 -20.96
C THR A 21 -1.41 20.38 -21.80
N MET A 22 -0.84 19.17 -22.07
CA MET A 22 0.34 19.01 -22.91
C MET A 22 0.12 19.52 -24.33
N ARG A 23 -1.10 19.33 -24.85
CA ARG A 23 -1.49 19.83 -26.17
C ARG A 23 -1.64 21.35 -26.22
N ILE A 24 -2.32 21.93 -25.23
CA ILE A 24 -2.51 23.42 -25.12
C ILE A 24 -1.15 24.12 -24.92
N LEU A 25 -0.25 23.56 -24.13
CA LEU A 25 1.08 24.10 -23.91
C LEU A 25 2.02 23.91 -25.13
N GLY A 26 1.56 23.28 -26.21
CA GLY A 26 2.38 23.04 -27.39
C GLY A 26 3.46 21.97 -27.19
N VAL A 27 3.48 21.28 -26.06
CA VAL A 27 4.46 20.24 -25.73
C VAL A 27 4.23 19.01 -26.61
N GLU A 28 2.98 18.60 -26.82
CA GLU A 28 2.64 17.45 -27.66
C GLU A 28 3.05 17.66 -29.13
N PRO A 29 2.69 18.77 -29.81
CA PRO A 29 3.15 19.01 -31.18
C PRO A 29 4.68 19.10 -31.29
N TYR A 30 5.34 19.76 -30.31
CA TYR A 30 6.79 19.89 -30.30
C TYR A 30 7.49 18.52 -30.18
N LEU A 31 7.09 17.70 -29.21
CA LEU A 31 7.70 16.37 -28.99
C LEU A 31 7.36 15.39 -30.12
N THR A 32 6.16 15.51 -30.72
CA THR A 32 5.78 14.70 -31.87
C THR A 32 6.65 15.04 -33.10
N ALA A 33 6.93 16.32 -33.32
CA ALA A 33 7.85 16.76 -34.34
C ALA A 33 9.30 16.26 -34.11
N GLN A 34 9.67 16.01 -32.85
CA GLN A 34 10.94 15.40 -32.47
C GLN A 34 10.91 13.85 -32.44
N GLY A 35 9.85 13.23 -32.94
CA GLY A 35 9.73 11.77 -33.10
C GLY A 35 9.16 11.03 -31.89
N LEU A 36 8.64 11.71 -30.85
CA LEU A 36 8.00 11.09 -29.69
C LEU A 36 6.48 11.14 -29.80
N ASN A 37 5.84 10.00 -29.97
CA ASN A 37 4.38 9.90 -29.94
C ASN A 37 3.90 9.78 -28.48
N LEU A 38 3.41 10.90 -27.95
CA LEU A 38 2.97 10.97 -26.55
C LEU A 38 1.75 10.09 -26.25
N THR A 39 0.84 9.94 -27.19
CA THR A 39 -0.35 9.09 -27.02
C THR A 39 0.06 7.63 -26.87
N SER A 40 0.91 7.13 -27.76
CA SER A 40 1.44 5.76 -27.69
C SER A 40 2.26 5.53 -26.43
N LEU A 41 3.08 6.52 -26.04
CA LEU A 41 3.85 6.46 -24.79
C LEU A 41 2.94 6.41 -23.55
N LEU A 42 1.88 7.21 -23.52
CA LEU A 42 0.93 7.24 -22.40
C LEU A 42 0.18 5.90 -22.28
N ILE A 43 -0.27 5.34 -23.40
CA ILE A 43 -0.91 4.01 -23.42
C ILE A 43 0.06 2.95 -22.93
N PHE A 44 1.30 2.95 -23.42
CA PHE A 44 2.34 2.03 -22.94
C PHE A 44 2.58 2.17 -21.43
N ALA A 45 2.77 3.40 -20.95
CA ALA A 45 2.99 3.66 -19.52
C ALA A 45 1.79 3.22 -18.67
N ALA A 46 0.56 3.42 -19.14
CA ALA A 46 -0.65 2.98 -18.45
C ALA A 46 -0.73 1.45 -18.39
N VAL A 47 -0.50 0.76 -19.49
CA VAL A 47 -0.50 -0.72 -19.52
C VAL A 47 0.56 -1.28 -18.60
N MET A 48 1.77 -0.74 -18.61
CA MET A 48 2.86 -1.21 -17.76
C MET A 48 2.64 -0.85 -16.27
N GLY A 49 2.20 0.38 -15.98
CA GLY A 49 1.97 0.86 -14.61
C GLY A 49 0.82 0.12 -13.92
N PHE A 50 -0.33 0.00 -14.58
CA PHE A 50 -1.46 -0.76 -14.05
C PHE A 50 -1.23 -2.26 -14.11
N GLY A 51 -0.69 -2.76 -15.23
CA GLY A 51 -0.40 -4.19 -15.39
C GLY A 51 0.52 -4.70 -14.28
N GLY A 52 1.63 -4.00 -14.02
CA GLY A 52 2.56 -4.34 -12.95
C GLY A 52 1.91 -4.35 -11.57
N SER A 53 1.10 -3.32 -11.24
CA SER A 53 0.43 -3.23 -9.93
C SER A 53 -0.67 -4.29 -9.76
N LEU A 54 -1.43 -4.61 -10.81
CA LEU A 54 -2.46 -5.65 -10.78
C LEU A 54 -1.86 -7.05 -10.68
N ILE A 55 -0.76 -7.33 -11.39
CA ILE A 55 -0.02 -8.59 -11.27
C ILE A 55 0.52 -8.73 -9.83
N SER A 56 1.15 -7.67 -9.29
CA SER A 56 1.64 -7.65 -7.91
C SER A 56 0.52 -7.95 -6.91
N LEU A 57 -0.66 -7.35 -7.08
CA LEU A 57 -1.84 -7.63 -6.26
C LEU A 57 -2.30 -9.08 -6.39
N ALA A 58 -2.36 -9.61 -7.62
CA ALA A 58 -2.82 -10.96 -7.88
C ALA A 58 -1.92 -12.03 -7.22
N ILE A 59 -0.60 -11.82 -7.24
CA ILE A 59 0.37 -12.75 -6.64
C ILE A 59 0.66 -12.46 -5.15
N SER A 60 0.11 -11.37 -4.58
CA SER A 60 0.45 -10.88 -3.24
C SER A 60 0.28 -11.95 -2.15
N LYS A 61 -0.82 -12.70 -2.18
CA LYS A 61 -1.12 -13.77 -1.24
C LYS A 61 -0.10 -14.95 -1.32
N TRP A 62 0.23 -15.38 -2.52
CA TRP A 62 1.23 -16.40 -2.74
C TRP A 62 2.62 -15.92 -2.29
N MET A 63 2.98 -14.69 -2.66
CA MET A 63 4.26 -14.09 -2.28
C MET A 63 4.38 -13.96 -0.78
N ALA A 64 3.35 -13.47 -0.09
CA ALA A 64 3.34 -13.34 1.37
C ALA A 64 3.50 -14.70 2.06
N LYS A 65 2.75 -15.72 1.63
CA LYS A 65 2.91 -17.09 2.18
C LYS A 65 4.33 -17.60 2.05
N LYS A 66 4.93 -17.42 0.88
CA LYS A 66 6.28 -17.93 0.61
C LYS A 66 7.38 -17.12 1.31
N SER A 67 7.31 -15.78 1.25
CA SER A 67 8.37 -14.91 1.78
C SER A 67 8.40 -14.83 3.30
N MET A 68 7.22 -14.90 3.95
CA MET A 68 7.09 -14.86 5.40
C MET A 68 7.05 -16.25 6.05
N GLY A 69 7.03 -17.31 5.26
CA GLY A 69 6.92 -18.67 5.78
C GLY A 69 5.58 -18.94 6.47
N VAL A 70 4.49 -18.35 5.98
CA VAL A 70 3.16 -18.48 6.59
C VAL A 70 2.69 -19.93 6.52
N GLN A 71 2.40 -20.50 7.67
CA GLN A 71 1.72 -21.78 7.81
C GLN A 71 0.22 -21.54 7.90
N VAL A 72 -0.49 -21.93 6.84
CA VAL A 72 -1.95 -21.80 6.78
C VAL A 72 -2.57 -22.88 7.66
N ILE A 73 -3.52 -22.49 8.49
CA ILE A 73 -4.28 -23.38 9.36
C ILE A 73 -5.46 -23.96 8.57
N GLU A 74 -5.27 -25.14 7.98
CA GLU A 74 -6.36 -25.83 7.28
C GLU A 74 -7.32 -26.51 8.28
N SER A 75 -6.77 -27.07 9.35
CA SER A 75 -7.52 -27.67 10.46
C SER A 75 -6.82 -27.32 11.77
N PRO A 76 -7.49 -26.57 12.68
CA PRO A 76 -6.88 -26.19 13.95
C PRO A 76 -6.47 -27.42 14.77
N SER A 77 -5.22 -27.46 15.23
CA SER A 77 -4.61 -28.57 15.97
C SER A 77 -4.49 -28.30 17.49
N ASN A 78 -4.67 -27.06 17.89
CA ASN A 78 -4.55 -26.64 19.30
C ASN A 78 -5.51 -25.49 19.62
N SER A 79 -5.63 -25.17 20.92
CA SER A 79 -6.58 -24.17 21.41
C SER A 79 -6.32 -22.76 20.86
N THR A 80 -5.06 -22.42 20.60
CA THR A 80 -4.67 -21.10 20.04
C THR A 80 -5.09 -20.98 18.58
N GLU A 81 -4.83 -22.01 17.77
CA GLU A 81 -5.28 -22.04 16.38
C GLU A 81 -6.81 -22.04 16.28
N PHE A 82 -7.49 -22.80 17.14
CA PHE A 82 -8.94 -22.83 17.18
C PHE A 82 -9.51 -21.43 17.48
N TRP A 83 -9.00 -20.80 18.54
CA TRP A 83 -9.40 -19.44 18.88
C TRP A 83 -9.11 -18.42 17.75
N LEU A 84 -7.94 -18.52 17.10
CA LEU A 84 -7.55 -17.62 16.03
C LEU A 84 -8.50 -17.74 14.82
N VAL A 85 -8.80 -18.96 14.39
CA VAL A 85 -9.70 -19.22 13.27
C VAL A 85 -11.12 -18.76 13.59
N GLU A 86 -11.65 -19.05 14.79
CA GLU A 86 -12.98 -18.62 15.22
C GLU A 86 -13.07 -17.09 15.33
N THR A 87 -12.02 -16.41 15.81
CA THR A 87 -11.96 -14.95 15.87
C THR A 87 -12.02 -14.33 14.47
N VAL A 88 -11.19 -14.83 13.55
CA VAL A 88 -11.19 -14.35 12.16
C VAL A 88 -12.54 -14.60 11.49
N LYS A 89 -13.13 -15.78 11.70
CA LYS A 89 -14.45 -16.13 11.16
C LYS A 89 -15.54 -15.18 11.66
N LYS A 90 -15.62 -14.99 12.97
CA LYS A 90 -16.56 -14.05 13.59
C LYS A 90 -16.44 -12.65 12.98
N TYR A 91 -15.22 -12.12 12.91
CA TYR A 91 -15.02 -10.76 12.40
C TYR A 91 -15.22 -10.66 10.88
N ALA A 92 -14.95 -11.73 10.13
CA ALA A 92 -15.27 -11.77 8.70
C ALA A 92 -16.79 -11.74 8.46
N ASP A 93 -17.56 -12.51 9.24
CA ASP A 93 -19.01 -12.53 9.20
C ASP A 93 -19.57 -11.15 9.59
N ASP A 94 -19.11 -10.56 10.71
CA ASP A 94 -19.51 -9.23 11.18
C ASP A 94 -19.17 -8.11 10.16
N ALA A 95 -18.06 -8.24 9.44
CA ALA A 95 -17.62 -7.29 8.42
C ALA A 95 -18.24 -7.54 7.02
N GLY A 96 -18.98 -8.63 6.84
CA GLY A 96 -19.62 -9.00 5.56
C GLY A 96 -18.61 -9.31 4.44
N ILE A 97 -17.54 -10.02 4.77
CA ILE A 97 -16.50 -10.49 3.83
C ILE A 97 -16.47 -12.03 3.80
N GLY A 98 -15.89 -12.58 2.71
CA GLY A 98 -15.61 -14.02 2.67
C GLY A 98 -14.57 -14.40 3.72
N MET A 99 -14.66 -15.64 4.26
CA MET A 99 -13.70 -16.18 5.22
C MET A 99 -12.27 -16.11 4.64
N PRO A 100 -11.35 -15.35 5.24
CA PRO A 100 -9.95 -15.35 4.81
C PRO A 100 -9.25 -16.67 5.12
N GLU A 101 -8.20 -17.00 4.39
CA GLU A 101 -7.23 -17.97 4.90
C GLU A 101 -6.59 -17.41 6.17
N VAL A 102 -6.41 -18.24 7.16
CA VAL A 102 -5.78 -17.87 8.44
C VAL A 102 -4.42 -18.55 8.54
N GLY A 103 -3.40 -17.83 8.96
CA GLY A 103 -2.07 -18.41 9.07
C GLY A 103 -1.24 -17.80 10.20
N ILE A 104 -0.20 -18.55 10.58
CA ILE A 104 0.81 -18.12 11.55
C ILE A 104 2.17 -18.13 10.85
N PHE A 105 2.99 -17.10 11.09
CA PHE A 105 4.35 -17.06 10.57
C PHE A 105 5.41 -16.96 11.69
N PRO A 106 6.60 -17.58 11.48
CA PRO A 106 7.62 -17.74 12.51
C PRO A 106 8.46 -16.47 12.69
N SER A 107 7.86 -15.39 13.22
CA SER A 107 8.56 -14.16 13.58
C SER A 107 8.43 -13.92 15.09
N PRO A 108 9.53 -13.57 15.79
CA PRO A 108 9.49 -13.18 17.20
C PRO A 108 8.90 -11.77 17.41
N GLU A 109 8.84 -10.95 16.37
CA GLU A 109 8.28 -9.61 16.43
C GLU A 109 6.75 -9.65 16.49
N VAL A 110 6.15 -8.71 17.21
CA VAL A 110 4.70 -8.54 17.23
C VAL A 110 4.24 -7.94 15.91
N ASN A 111 3.63 -8.77 15.07
CA ASN A 111 3.19 -8.36 13.74
C ASN A 111 1.98 -9.17 13.27
N ALA A 112 1.16 -8.54 12.42
CA ALA A 112 0.09 -9.18 11.67
C ALA A 112 -0.05 -8.48 10.32
N PHE A 113 -0.64 -9.15 9.35
CA PHE A 113 -0.95 -8.54 8.07
C PHE A 113 -2.13 -9.23 7.39
N ALA A 114 -2.83 -8.46 6.56
CA ALA A 114 -3.79 -8.99 5.61
C ALA A 114 -3.35 -8.70 4.18
N THR A 115 -3.56 -9.66 3.28
CA THR A 115 -3.28 -9.51 1.85
C THR A 115 -4.24 -10.32 0.99
N GLY A 116 -4.32 -9.99 -0.29
CA GLY A 116 -5.18 -10.69 -1.24
C GLY A 116 -5.78 -9.75 -2.28
N MET A 117 -6.28 -10.29 -3.37
CA MET A 117 -6.76 -9.49 -4.49
C MET A 117 -8.20 -8.97 -4.32
N ASN A 118 -8.97 -9.48 -3.36
CA ASN A 118 -10.31 -9.00 -3.07
C ASN A 118 -10.77 -9.47 -1.69
N LYS A 119 -11.89 -8.92 -1.20
CA LYS A 119 -12.45 -9.20 0.12
C LYS A 119 -12.92 -10.65 0.35
N ASN A 120 -13.10 -11.43 -0.70
CA ASN A 120 -13.52 -12.83 -0.63
C ASN A 120 -12.38 -13.81 -0.93
N ASN A 121 -11.16 -13.31 -1.16
CA ASN A 121 -9.97 -14.10 -1.38
C ASN A 121 -8.77 -13.41 -0.71
N ALA A 122 -8.81 -13.35 0.61
CA ALA A 122 -7.78 -12.74 1.45
C ALA A 122 -7.04 -13.79 2.30
N LEU A 123 -5.92 -13.39 2.82
CA LEU A 123 -5.14 -14.09 3.86
C LEU A 123 -4.99 -13.11 5.03
N VAL A 124 -5.25 -13.57 6.22
CA VAL A 124 -4.90 -12.89 7.48
C VAL A 124 -3.86 -13.75 8.19
N ALA A 125 -2.70 -13.19 8.48
CA ALA A 125 -1.62 -13.91 9.12
C ALA A 125 -1.11 -13.13 10.34
N VAL A 126 -0.83 -13.84 11.42
CA VAL A 126 -0.28 -13.30 12.66
C VAL A 126 1.08 -13.94 12.96
N SER A 127 1.98 -13.20 13.57
CA SER A 127 3.27 -13.72 13.98
C SER A 127 3.16 -14.56 15.25
N ALA A 128 4.08 -15.50 15.42
CA ALA A 128 4.25 -16.20 16.70
C ALA A 128 4.55 -15.23 17.85
N GLY A 129 5.32 -14.15 17.58
CA GLY A 129 5.61 -13.09 18.54
C GLY A 129 4.35 -12.36 19.03
N LEU A 130 3.38 -12.08 18.14
CA LEU A 130 2.10 -11.48 18.52
C LEU A 130 1.34 -12.40 19.49
N LEU A 131 1.21 -13.66 19.16
CA LEU A 131 0.50 -14.65 19.98
C LEU A 131 1.12 -14.87 21.36
N ASN A 132 2.45 -14.72 21.46
CA ASN A 132 3.19 -14.88 22.70
C ASN A 132 3.24 -13.63 23.58
N THR A 133 3.06 -12.43 23.01
CA THR A 133 3.33 -11.15 23.70
C THR A 133 2.04 -10.40 24.04
N MET A 134 1.03 -10.50 23.20
CA MET A 134 -0.25 -9.80 23.38
C MET A 134 -1.24 -10.66 24.18
N THR A 135 -2.07 -9.98 24.96
CA THR A 135 -3.27 -10.63 25.53
C THR A 135 -4.24 -10.99 24.40
N ARG A 136 -5.18 -11.90 24.67
CA ARG A 136 -6.21 -12.26 23.68
C ARG A 136 -7.00 -11.05 23.18
N GLN A 137 -7.38 -10.14 24.07
CA GLN A 137 -8.13 -8.93 23.69
C GLN A 137 -7.31 -8.00 22.78
N GLU A 138 -6.02 -7.81 23.07
CA GLU A 138 -5.13 -7.02 22.22
C GLU A 138 -4.93 -7.68 20.84
N ALA A 139 -4.73 -9.00 20.82
CA ALA A 139 -4.59 -9.75 19.57
C ALA A 139 -5.88 -9.74 18.75
N GLU A 140 -7.05 -9.88 19.37
CA GLU A 140 -8.37 -9.74 18.72
C GLU A 140 -8.53 -8.36 18.08
N ALA A 141 -8.07 -7.29 18.74
CA ALA A 141 -8.12 -5.94 18.18
C ALA A 141 -7.22 -5.79 16.96
N VAL A 142 -6.00 -6.37 16.98
CA VAL A 142 -5.11 -6.40 15.80
C VAL A 142 -5.75 -7.19 14.65
N ILE A 143 -6.33 -8.36 14.93
CA ILE A 143 -7.05 -9.16 13.94
C ILE A 143 -8.23 -8.35 13.35
N GLY A 144 -8.99 -7.67 14.20
CA GLY A 144 -10.09 -6.79 13.78
C GLY A 144 -9.62 -5.66 12.87
N HIS A 145 -8.45 -5.08 13.14
CA HIS A 145 -7.80 -4.08 12.30
C HIS A 145 -7.45 -4.66 10.91
N GLU A 146 -6.86 -5.85 10.85
CA GLU A 146 -6.54 -6.52 9.58
C GLU A 146 -7.80 -6.89 8.78
N ILE A 147 -8.84 -7.37 9.44
CA ILE A 147 -10.14 -7.63 8.82
C ILE A 147 -10.76 -6.35 8.28
N ALA A 148 -10.62 -5.22 8.98
CA ALA A 148 -11.10 -3.93 8.50
C ALA A 148 -10.40 -3.48 7.22
N HIS A 149 -9.09 -3.72 7.06
CA HIS A 149 -8.38 -3.50 5.81
C HIS A 149 -8.95 -4.32 4.65
N VAL A 150 -9.23 -5.60 4.90
CA VAL A 150 -9.87 -6.48 3.90
C VAL A 150 -11.25 -5.96 3.53
N ALA A 151 -12.10 -5.66 4.51
CA ALA A 151 -13.46 -5.17 4.30
C ALA A 151 -13.49 -3.83 3.56
N ASN A 152 -12.54 -2.94 3.85
CA ASN A 152 -12.38 -1.66 3.17
C ASN A 152 -11.86 -1.82 1.72
N GLY A 153 -11.29 -2.96 1.33
CA GLY A 153 -10.66 -3.16 0.04
C GLY A 153 -9.37 -2.35 -0.12
N ASP A 154 -8.64 -2.15 0.97
CA ASP A 154 -7.47 -1.27 1.02
C ASP A 154 -6.32 -1.79 0.14
N MET A 155 -6.17 -3.10 -0.03
CA MET A 155 -5.19 -3.71 -0.93
C MET A 155 -5.44 -3.32 -2.38
N VAL A 156 -6.70 -3.42 -2.83
CA VAL A 156 -7.09 -3.04 -4.20
C VAL A 156 -6.90 -1.54 -4.42
N THR A 157 -7.32 -0.73 -3.45
CA THR A 157 -7.17 0.74 -3.52
C THR A 157 -5.71 1.14 -3.66
N LEU A 158 -4.80 0.55 -2.86
CA LEU A 158 -3.37 0.83 -2.97
C LEU A 158 -2.78 0.37 -4.30
N ALA A 159 -3.14 -0.83 -4.79
CA ALA A 159 -2.67 -1.32 -6.08
C ALA A 159 -3.10 -0.39 -7.23
N LEU A 160 -4.33 0.14 -7.17
CA LEU A 160 -4.80 1.09 -8.17
C LEU A 160 -4.05 2.44 -8.09
N ILE A 161 -3.83 2.98 -6.88
CA ILE A 161 -3.03 4.19 -6.68
C ILE A 161 -1.62 3.98 -7.21
N GLN A 162 -1.00 2.84 -6.89
CA GLN A 162 0.33 2.48 -7.38
C GLN A 162 0.37 2.39 -8.90
N GLY A 163 -0.66 1.83 -9.53
CA GLY A 163 -0.77 1.78 -10.99
C GLY A 163 -0.77 3.15 -11.64
N VAL A 164 -1.53 4.10 -11.08
CA VAL A 164 -1.54 5.49 -11.55
C VAL A 164 -0.18 6.13 -11.38
N VAL A 165 0.36 6.07 -10.17
CA VAL A 165 1.65 6.68 -9.82
C VAL A 165 2.76 6.13 -10.72
N ASN A 166 2.82 4.81 -10.94
CA ASN A 166 3.78 4.17 -11.84
C ASN A 166 3.60 4.65 -13.29
N THR A 167 2.35 4.81 -13.75
CA THR A 167 2.07 5.36 -15.08
C THR A 167 2.66 6.75 -15.25
N PHE A 168 2.46 7.64 -14.28
CA PHE A 168 3.02 8.99 -14.32
C PHE A 168 4.55 9.00 -14.27
N VAL A 169 5.15 8.24 -13.36
CA VAL A 169 6.60 8.14 -13.24
C VAL A 169 7.21 7.64 -14.54
N MET A 170 6.65 6.57 -15.10
CA MET A 170 7.11 5.98 -16.34
C MET A 170 6.94 6.92 -17.56
N PHE A 171 5.81 7.60 -17.64
CA PHE A 171 5.56 8.55 -18.73
C PHE A 171 6.49 9.75 -18.66
N LEU A 172 6.55 10.43 -17.50
CA LEU A 172 7.35 11.64 -17.33
C LEU A 172 8.85 11.36 -17.46
N SER A 173 9.36 10.26 -16.92
CA SER A 173 10.79 9.90 -17.04
C SER A 173 11.22 9.75 -18.49
N ARG A 174 10.37 9.17 -19.34
CA ARG A 174 10.64 9.01 -20.78
C ARG A 174 10.54 10.33 -21.53
N VAL A 175 9.58 11.18 -21.22
CA VAL A 175 9.47 12.53 -21.79
C VAL A 175 10.72 13.35 -21.45
N ILE A 176 11.15 13.33 -20.19
CA ILE A 176 12.36 14.04 -19.73
C ILE A 176 13.59 13.46 -20.43
N GLY A 177 13.75 12.14 -20.47
CA GLY A 177 14.88 11.48 -21.13
C GLY A 177 14.95 11.84 -22.62
N HIS A 178 13.82 11.79 -23.33
CA HIS A 178 13.76 12.16 -24.74
C HIS A 178 14.10 13.65 -24.97
N THR A 179 13.54 14.54 -24.13
CA THR A 179 13.80 15.98 -24.25
C THR A 179 15.28 16.31 -24.06
N VAL A 180 15.92 15.74 -23.04
CA VAL A 180 17.34 15.95 -22.76
C VAL A 180 18.20 15.40 -23.90
N ASP A 181 17.93 14.20 -24.37
CA ASP A 181 18.68 13.55 -25.46
C ASP A 181 18.61 14.36 -26.77
N ARG A 182 17.41 14.85 -27.13
CA ARG A 182 17.19 15.61 -28.36
C ARG A 182 17.62 17.07 -28.28
N VAL A 183 17.30 17.75 -27.18
CA VAL A 183 17.49 19.21 -27.08
C VAL A 183 18.89 19.55 -26.58
N VAL A 184 19.37 18.85 -25.55
CA VAL A 184 20.66 19.15 -24.90
C VAL A 184 21.81 18.45 -25.65
N PHE A 185 21.66 17.15 -25.93
CA PHE A 185 22.70 16.35 -26.57
C PHE A 185 22.59 16.32 -28.11
N LYS A 186 21.51 16.90 -28.67
CA LYS A 186 21.29 17.02 -30.13
C LYS A 186 21.37 15.68 -30.86
N ASN A 187 20.94 14.59 -30.21
CA ASN A 187 20.89 13.29 -30.85
C ASN A 187 19.75 13.26 -31.87
N GLU A 188 20.06 13.06 -33.14
CA GLU A 188 19.08 13.10 -34.23
C GLU A 188 18.49 11.71 -34.53
N GLU A 189 19.15 10.64 -34.15
CA GLU A 189 18.73 9.27 -34.44
C GLU A 189 18.49 8.44 -33.19
N GLY A 190 17.29 7.84 -33.08
CA GLY A 190 16.94 6.89 -32.04
C GLY A 190 17.01 7.45 -30.61
N HIS A 191 17.42 6.64 -29.67
CA HIS A 191 17.68 6.99 -28.26
C HIS A 191 19.16 6.79 -27.95
N GLY A 192 19.88 7.90 -27.71
CA GLY A 192 21.28 7.89 -27.32
C GLY A 192 21.50 7.47 -25.85
N PRO A 193 22.77 7.35 -25.44
CA PRO A 193 23.09 7.06 -24.03
C PRO A 193 22.51 8.08 -23.04
N ALA A 194 22.40 9.35 -23.45
CA ALA A 194 21.84 10.43 -22.63
C ALA A 194 20.35 10.18 -22.31
N PHE A 195 19.59 9.63 -23.26
CA PHE A 195 18.20 9.22 -23.01
C PHE A 195 18.11 8.23 -21.83
N TRP A 196 18.87 7.15 -21.88
CA TRP A 196 18.79 6.08 -20.88
C TRP A 196 19.22 6.54 -19.51
N VAL A 197 20.34 7.27 -19.41
CA VAL A 197 20.84 7.80 -18.14
C VAL A 197 19.84 8.78 -17.54
N THR A 198 19.37 9.75 -18.32
CA THR A 198 18.41 10.76 -17.86
C THR A 198 17.07 10.13 -17.45
N MET A 199 16.57 9.18 -18.26
CA MET A 199 15.35 8.45 -17.95
C MET A 199 15.45 7.71 -16.61
N ILE A 200 16.55 6.97 -16.37
CA ILE A 200 16.75 6.23 -15.12
C ILE A 200 16.82 7.19 -13.93
N VAL A 201 17.60 8.28 -14.04
CA VAL A 201 17.70 9.28 -12.97
C VAL A 201 16.33 9.93 -12.70
N ALA A 202 15.62 10.32 -13.75
CA ALA A 202 14.28 10.89 -13.62
C ALA A 202 13.30 9.88 -12.99
N GLU A 203 13.35 8.60 -13.37
CA GLU A 203 12.50 7.54 -12.81
C GLU A 203 12.78 7.34 -11.30
N LEU A 204 14.02 7.37 -10.87
CA LEU A 204 14.39 7.31 -9.45
C LEU A 204 13.88 8.53 -8.67
N VAL A 205 14.11 9.74 -9.16
CA VAL A 205 13.70 10.98 -8.49
C VAL A 205 12.16 11.08 -8.43
N LEU A 206 11.49 10.87 -9.55
CA LEU A 206 10.02 10.87 -9.61
C LEU A 206 9.43 9.75 -8.77
N GLY A 207 10.04 8.57 -8.72
CA GLY A 207 9.63 7.45 -7.88
C GLY A 207 9.67 7.79 -6.39
N ILE A 208 10.74 8.47 -5.93
CA ILE A 208 10.83 8.95 -4.55
C ILE A 208 9.71 9.96 -4.25
N LEU A 209 9.49 10.94 -5.12
CA LEU A 209 8.41 11.92 -4.94
C LEU A 209 7.03 11.27 -4.96
N ALA A 210 6.81 10.34 -5.86
CA ALA A 210 5.58 9.58 -6.00
C ALA A 210 5.30 8.69 -4.79
N SER A 211 6.33 8.14 -4.14
CA SER A 211 6.18 7.35 -2.92
C SER A 211 5.55 8.14 -1.77
N ILE A 212 5.76 9.45 -1.70
CA ILE A 212 5.13 10.33 -0.69
C ILE A 212 3.60 10.28 -0.82
N ILE A 213 3.10 10.29 -2.05
CA ILE A 213 1.65 10.20 -2.33
C ILE A 213 1.10 8.85 -1.86
N VAL A 214 1.78 7.76 -2.21
CA VAL A 214 1.38 6.40 -1.80
C VAL A 214 1.38 6.27 -0.29
N MET A 215 2.43 6.77 0.39
CA MET A 215 2.54 6.75 1.85
C MET A 215 1.47 7.62 2.52
N TRP A 216 1.11 8.76 1.93
CA TRP A 216 0.01 9.57 2.45
C TRP A 216 -1.32 8.80 2.42
N PHE A 217 -1.66 8.16 1.30
CA PHE A 217 -2.84 7.30 1.21
C PHE A 217 -2.77 6.11 2.17
N SER A 218 -1.59 5.51 2.32
CA SER A 218 -1.36 4.43 3.28
C SER A 218 -1.72 4.86 4.71
N ARG A 219 -1.26 6.04 5.15
CA ARG A 219 -1.60 6.57 6.48
C ARG A 219 -3.08 6.86 6.67
N GLN A 220 -3.77 7.39 5.64
CA GLN A 220 -5.20 7.70 5.75
C GLN A 220 -6.08 6.45 5.95
N ARG A 221 -5.71 5.33 5.35
CA ARG A 221 -6.46 4.07 5.54
C ARG A 221 -6.32 3.49 6.94
N GLU A 222 -5.19 3.72 7.63
CA GLU A 222 -4.95 3.24 9.00
C GLU A 222 -6.01 3.73 9.98
N PHE A 223 -6.35 5.01 9.94
CA PHE A 223 -7.41 5.57 10.80
C PHE A 223 -8.78 4.95 10.54
N ARG A 224 -9.04 4.50 9.30
CA ARG A 224 -10.28 3.76 8.98
C ARG A 224 -10.24 2.34 9.49
N ALA A 225 -9.10 1.69 9.35
CA ALA A 225 -8.89 0.33 9.85
C ALA A 225 -8.95 0.29 11.38
N ASP A 226 -8.40 1.29 12.07
CA ASP A 226 -8.52 1.42 13.53
C ASP A 226 -9.97 1.54 13.99
N ARG A 227 -10.78 2.36 13.31
CA ARG A 227 -12.22 2.45 13.61
C ARG A 227 -12.95 1.15 13.31
N GLY A 228 -12.60 0.46 12.22
CA GLY A 228 -13.16 -0.85 11.89
C GLY A 228 -12.78 -1.91 12.91
N GLY A 229 -11.51 -1.97 13.32
CA GLY A 229 -11.03 -2.85 14.39
C GLY A 229 -11.70 -2.56 15.73
N ALA A 230 -11.87 -1.28 16.07
CA ALA A 230 -12.59 -0.84 17.26
C ALA A 230 -14.09 -1.23 17.23
N SER A 231 -14.70 -1.24 16.05
CA SER A 231 -16.10 -1.71 15.88
C SER A 231 -16.23 -3.23 16.06
N LEU A 232 -15.22 -4.01 15.65
CA LEU A 232 -15.23 -5.48 15.72
C LEU A 232 -14.80 -6.00 17.10
N ALA A 233 -13.72 -5.47 17.66
CA ALA A 233 -13.12 -5.96 18.88
C ALA A 233 -13.43 -5.09 20.12
N GLY A 234 -14.01 -3.92 19.91
CA GLY A 234 -14.22 -2.92 20.96
C GLY A 234 -13.15 -1.84 21.00
N LYS A 235 -13.56 -0.58 21.22
CA LYS A 235 -12.69 0.60 21.24
C LYS A 235 -11.58 0.50 22.29
N GLY A 236 -11.91 0.01 23.51
CA GLY A 236 -10.94 -0.19 24.57
C GLY A 236 -9.85 -1.18 24.22
N ALA A 237 -10.21 -2.32 23.60
CA ALA A 237 -9.26 -3.33 23.12
C ALA A 237 -8.34 -2.79 22.03
N MET A 238 -8.88 -1.99 21.10
CA MET A 238 -8.07 -1.39 20.03
C MET A 238 -7.06 -0.36 20.58
N ILE A 239 -7.47 0.47 21.52
CA ILE A 239 -6.57 1.40 22.20
C ILE A 239 -5.48 0.64 22.97
N ALA A 240 -5.85 -0.39 23.75
CA ALA A 240 -4.89 -1.21 24.50
C ALA A 240 -3.87 -1.90 23.58
N ALA A 241 -4.31 -2.43 22.43
CA ALA A 241 -3.42 -3.03 21.43
C ALA A 241 -2.41 -2.00 20.91
N LEU A 242 -2.85 -0.78 20.54
CA LEU A 242 -1.95 0.28 20.08
C LEU A 242 -0.99 0.77 21.17
N GLU A 243 -1.46 0.91 22.43
CA GLU A 243 -0.63 1.26 23.59
C GLU A 243 0.40 0.16 23.87
N ARG A 244 0.01 -1.12 23.74
CA ARG A 244 0.93 -2.26 23.83
C ARG A 244 2.01 -2.21 22.76
N LEU A 245 1.64 -2.00 21.48
CA LEU A 245 2.59 -1.82 20.39
C LEU A 245 3.55 -0.65 20.64
N ASN A 246 3.06 0.46 21.14
CA ASN A 246 3.87 1.62 21.47
C ASN A 246 4.89 1.33 22.60
N SER A 247 4.50 0.52 23.60
CA SER A 247 5.38 0.14 24.69
C SER A 247 6.50 -0.85 24.29
N LEU A 248 6.26 -1.66 23.26
CA LEU A 248 7.23 -2.66 22.79
C LEU A 248 8.34 -2.07 21.91
N HIS A 249 8.15 -0.85 21.39
CA HIS A 249 9.07 -0.20 20.48
C HIS A 249 9.46 1.22 20.94
N PRO A 250 10.11 1.36 22.11
CA PRO A 250 10.52 2.67 22.63
C PRO A 250 11.67 3.32 21.85
N ALA A 251 12.33 2.61 20.91
CA ALA A 251 13.45 3.11 20.12
C ALA A 251 13.13 3.07 18.60
N PRO A 252 13.67 4.03 17.81
CA PRO A 252 13.51 3.99 16.36
C PRO A 252 14.15 2.72 15.79
N LEU A 253 13.38 1.97 15.00
CA LEU A 253 13.87 0.79 14.28
C LEU A 253 15.03 1.15 13.33
N PRO A 254 16.02 0.24 13.15
CA PRO A 254 17.01 0.38 12.10
C PRO A 254 16.35 0.57 10.73
N GLU A 255 16.87 1.49 9.91
CA GLU A 255 16.26 1.96 8.64
C GLU A 255 15.82 0.86 7.65
N LYS A 256 16.43 -0.32 7.73
CA LYS A 256 16.13 -1.45 6.83
C LYS A 256 14.84 -2.21 7.15
N MET A 257 14.27 -2.04 8.33
CA MET A 257 13.05 -2.75 8.76
C MET A 257 11.80 -1.86 8.83
N ALA A 258 11.94 -0.56 8.61
CA ALA A 258 10.84 0.41 8.70
C ALA A 258 9.74 0.20 7.62
N ALA A 259 10.04 -0.51 6.54
CA ALA A 259 9.09 -0.74 5.44
C ALA A 259 8.00 -1.79 5.74
N PHE A 260 8.23 -2.67 6.74
CA PHE A 260 7.35 -3.80 7.06
C PHE A 260 6.82 -3.80 8.50
N GLY A 261 7.11 -2.78 9.30
CA GLY A 261 6.75 -2.71 10.71
C GLY A 261 5.54 -1.80 10.99
N ILE A 262 4.65 -2.25 11.85
CA ILE A 262 3.45 -1.51 12.34
C ILE A 262 3.86 -0.32 13.24
N THR A 263 5.14 -0.19 13.62
CA THR A 263 5.63 0.70 14.67
C THR A 263 6.48 1.85 14.16
N GLY A 264 6.15 3.08 14.54
CA GLY A 264 6.89 4.29 14.27
C GLY A 264 6.99 5.20 15.49
N GLY A 265 8.15 5.26 16.15
CA GLY A 265 8.49 6.29 17.12
C GLY A 265 8.75 7.63 16.46
N GLY A 266 8.56 8.75 17.17
CA GLY A 266 8.57 10.13 16.73
C GLY A 266 9.62 10.49 15.67
N ALA A 267 9.16 10.69 14.43
CA ALA A 267 9.99 11.04 13.30
C ALA A 267 9.91 12.53 12.98
N SER A 268 11.05 13.18 12.80
CA SER A 268 11.13 14.58 12.35
C SER A 268 10.57 14.74 10.92
N GLY A 269 9.88 15.84 10.66
CA GLY A 269 9.22 16.30 9.43
C GLY A 269 9.36 15.48 8.14
N LEU A 270 10.56 15.34 7.57
CA LEU A 270 10.79 14.62 6.32
C LEU A 270 10.61 13.08 6.45
N LYS A 271 11.05 12.46 7.55
CA LYS A 271 10.85 11.02 7.80
C LYS A 271 9.36 10.65 7.80
N ARG A 272 8.52 11.53 8.33
CA ARG A 272 7.06 11.33 8.39
C ARG A 272 6.41 11.19 7.01
N LEU A 273 6.94 11.83 5.99
CA LEU A 273 6.41 11.72 4.63
C LEU A 273 6.54 10.31 4.05
N PHE A 274 7.57 9.57 4.47
CA PHE A 274 7.88 8.23 3.98
C PHE A 274 7.40 7.09 4.89
N MET A 275 6.67 7.39 5.98
CA MET A 275 6.09 6.37 6.85
C MET A 275 4.82 5.77 6.22
N THR A 276 4.70 4.46 6.29
CA THR A 276 3.50 3.70 5.84
C THR A 276 2.36 3.81 6.83
N HIS A 277 2.67 3.97 8.13
CA HIS A 277 1.69 4.09 9.21
C HIS A 277 1.85 5.43 9.93
N PRO A 278 0.76 6.05 10.43
CA PRO A 278 0.85 7.21 11.31
C PRO A 278 1.50 6.83 12.64
N PRO A 279 2.09 7.81 13.38
CA PRO A 279 2.52 7.60 14.76
C PRO A 279 1.41 6.98 15.61
N LEU A 280 1.77 6.04 16.49
CA LEU A 280 0.79 5.32 17.32
C LEU A 280 0.02 6.26 18.23
N GLU A 281 0.68 7.31 18.74
CA GLU A 281 0.05 8.34 19.58
C GLU A 281 -1.08 9.06 18.84
N GLU A 282 -0.91 9.33 17.54
CA GLU A 282 -1.95 9.98 16.72
C GLU A 282 -3.13 9.03 16.47
N ARG A 283 -2.87 7.74 16.24
CA ARG A 283 -3.90 6.72 16.08
C ARG A 283 -4.71 6.56 17.36
N ILE A 284 -4.03 6.47 18.52
CA ILE A 284 -4.65 6.40 19.86
C ILE A 284 -5.49 7.65 20.14
N ALA A 285 -4.94 8.85 19.88
CA ALA A 285 -5.66 10.10 20.06
C ALA A 285 -6.90 10.19 19.18
N ALA A 286 -6.80 9.77 17.92
CA ALA A 286 -7.92 9.74 16.98
C ALA A 286 -9.04 8.79 17.45
N LEU A 287 -8.70 7.60 17.97
CA LEU A 287 -9.70 6.69 18.55
C LEU A 287 -10.35 7.26 19.81
N LYS A 288 -9.57 7.88 20.72
CA LYS A 288 -10.10 8.50 21.94
C LYS A 288 -11.05 9.66 21.62
N ALA A 289 -10.84 10.38 20.53
CA ALA A 289 -11.70 11.50 20.08
C ALA A 289 -13.05 11.07 19.47
N VAL A 290 -13.19 9.83 19.02
CA VAL A 290 -14.47 9.32 18.52
C VAL A 290 -15.43 9.18 19.70
N ARG A 291 -16.57 9.91 19.66
CA ARG A 291 -17.65 9.73 20.63
C ARG A 291 -18.38 8.41 20.30
N ASP A 292 -18.71 7.66 21.34
CA ASP A 292 -19.49 6.41 21.23
C ASP A 292 -20.90 6.68 20.73
#